data_bb4d08dd50f65389449f20ed1460f960
#
_entry.id   bb4d08dd50f65389449f20ed1460f960
#
_cell.length_a   1.000
_cell.length_b   1.000
_cell.length_c   1.000
_cell.angle_alpha   90.00
_cell.angle_beta   90.00
_cell.angle_gamma   90.00
#
_symmetry.space_group_name_H-M   'P 1'
#
loop_
_entity.id
_entity.type
_entity.pdbx_description
1 polymer ?
#
loop_
_entity_poly.entity_id
_entity_poly.type
_entity_poly.pdbx_seq_one_letter_code
_entity_poly.pdbx_strand_id
1 'polypeptide(L)'
;MVILIVHIHVKPEHIDAFRQATIENATNSIKEPGIAQFDLLQQSDDPSRFVLYEAYRDADAPPKHRETAHYKAWLGKVTSMLAEDRTRVFYSNVFPPDPSW
;
A
#
# COMPACT_ATOMS: atom_id res chain seq x y z
N MET A 1 0.71 6.11 15.75
CA MET A 1 0.48 5.71 14.34
C MET A 1 0.67 4.20 14.20
N VAL A 2 -0.07 3.63 13.29
CA VAL A 2 0.12 2.24 12.85
C VAL A 2 0.67 2.31 11.43
N ILE A 3 1.84 1.73 11.19
CA ILE A 3 2.50 1.78 9.89
C ILE A 3 2.56 0.38 9.32
N LEU A 4 2.14 0.26 8.06
CA LEU A 4 2.18 -1.00 7.33
C LEU A 4 3.13 -0.84 6.15
N ILE A 5 4.09 -1.76 6.05
CA ILE A 5 4.97 -1.85 4.89
C ILE A 5 4.66 -3.15 4.16
N VAL A 6 4.32 -3.03 2.88
CA VAL A 6 3.96 -4.16 2.03
C VAL A 6 5.03 -4.31 0.96
N HIS A 7 5.64 -5.50 0.87
CA HIS A 7 6.60 -5.84 -0.18
C HIS A 7 5.90 -6.64 -1.26
N ILE A 8 6.04 -6.20 -2.51
CA ILE A 8 5.31 -6.78 -3.65
C ILE A 8 6.29 -7.06 -4.79
N HIS A 9 6.25 -8.29 -5.32
CA HIS A 9 6.99 -8.68 -6.51
C HIS A 9 5.99 -9.00 -7.61
N VAL A 10 6.05 -8.25 -8.71
CA VAL A 10 5.10 -8.29 -9.82
C VAL A 10 5.71 -9.06 -10.99
N LYS A 11 4.89 -9.83 -11.71
CA LYS A 11 5.32 -10.47 -12.95
C LYS A 11 5.76 -9.40 -13.96
N PRO A 12 6.86 -9.61 -14.70
CA PRO A 12 7.39 -8.57 -15.60
C PRO A 12 6.38 -8.00 -16.60
N GLU A 13 5.50 -8.84 -17.10
CA GLU A 13 4.48 -8.43 -18.08
C GLU A 13 3.35 -7.58 -17.48
N HIS A 14 3.27 -7.48 -16.16
CA HIS A 14 2.20 -6.76 -15.45
C HIS A 14 2.68 -5.49 -14.73
N ILE A 15 3.94 -5.08 -14.90
CA ILE A 15 4.49 -3.94 -14.17
C ILE A 15 3.67 -2.68 -14.38
N ASP A 16 3.38 -2.31 -15.62
CA ASP A 16 2.63 -1.08 -15.91
C ASP A 16 1.19 -1.15 -15.42
N ALA A 17 0.53 -2.28 -15.62
CA ALA A 17 -0.85 -2.48 -15.14
C ALA A 17 -0.93 -2.43 -13.62
N PHE A 18 0.05 -3.00 -12.93
CA PHE A 18 0.14 -2.95 -11.47
C PHE A 18 0.33 -1.51 -10.97
N ARG A 19 1.22 -0.75 -11.62
CA ARG A 19 1.46 0.66 -11.26
C ARG A 19 0.18 1.47 -11.37
N GLN A 20 -0.53 1.34 -12.49
CA GLN A 20 -1.76 2.10 -12.73
C GLN A 20 -2.85 1.74 -11.72
N ALA A 21 -3.08 0.46 -11.49
CA ALA A 21 -4.08 0.01 -10.53
C ALA A 21 -3.75 0.49 -9.10
N THR A 22 -2.47 0.48 -8.73
CA THR A 22 -2.04 0.87 -7.39
C THR A 22 -2.05 2.39 -7.21
N ILE A 23 -1.71 3.17 -8.22
CA ILE A 23 -1.85 4.62 -8.17
C ILE A 23 -3.32 5.01 -7.97
N GLU A 24 -4.24 4.34 -8.64
CA GLU A 24 -5.68 4.57 -8.47
C GLU A 24 -6.11 4.29 -7.03
N ASN A 25 -5.71 3.15 -6.48
CA ASN A 25 -5.99 2.80 -5.09
C ASN A 25 -5.39 3.83 -4.12
N ALA A 26 -4.13 4.21 -4.33
CA ALA A 26 -3.45 5.19 -3.49
C ALA A 26 -4.13 6.55 -3.52
N THR A 27 -4.55 7.00 -4.70
CA THR A 27 -5.25 8.28 -4.89
C THR A 27 -6.55 8.33 -4.08
N ASN A 28 -7.28 7.23 -4.01
CA ASN A 28 -8.48 7.15 -3.21
C ASN A 28 -8.18 6.92 -1.73
N SER A 29 -7.13 6.16 -1.42
CA SER A 29 -6.76 5.84 -0.05
C SER A 29 -6.36 7.07 0.77
N ILE A 30 -5.63 8.02 0.17
CA ILE A 30 -5.22 9.24 0.87
C ILE A 30 -6.40 10.14 1.25
N LYS A 31 -7.59 9.91 0.70
CA LYS A 31 -8.81 10.63 1.06
C LYS A 31 -9.49 10.04 2.29
N GLU A 32 -9.11 8.86 2.73
CA GLU A 32 -9.68 8.24 3.92
C GLU A 32 -9.20 8.99 5.17
N PRO A 33 -10.11 9.36 6.09
CA PRO A 33 -9.72 10.16 7.27
C PRO A 33 -8.74 9.45 8.20
N GLY A 34 -8.72 8.12 8.20
CA GLY A 34 -7.80 7.33 9.03
C GLY A 34 -6.42 7.14 8.43
N ILE A 35 -6.18 7.59 7.20
CA ILE A 35 -4.88 7.43 6.52
C ILE A 35 -4.12 8.76 6.53
N ALA A 36 -2.92 8.74 7.14
CA ALA A 36 -2.05 9.91 7.19
C ALA A 36 -1.13 9.98 5.96
N GLN A 37 -0.72 8.80 5.43
CA GLN A 37 0.18 8.73 4.30
C GLN A 37 -0.02 7.40 3.57
N PHE A 38 0.08 7.42 2.24
CA PHE A 38 -0.06 6.22 1.44
C PHE A 38 0.84 6.37 0.20
N ASP A 39 2.02 5.71 0.22
CA ASP A 39 3.04 5.86 -0.81
C ASP A 39 3.27 4.55 -1.55
N LEU A 40 3.45 4.65 -2.87
CA LEU A 40 3.91 3.55 -3.71
C LEU A 40 5.35 3.84 -4.13
N LEU A 41 6.26 2.93 -3.80
CA LEU A 41 7.67 3.01 -4.17
C LEU A 41 8.03 1.86 -5.10
N GLN A 42 8.85 2.15 -6.10
CA GLN A 42 9.39 1.14 -7.01
C GLN A 42 10.89 1.02 -6.77
N GLN A 43 11.39 -0.21 -6.67
CA GLN A 43 12.82 -0.45 -6.45
C GLN A 43 13.63 0.04 -7.66
N SER A 44 14.69 0.82 -7.40
CA SER A 44 15.44 1.48 -8.47
C SER A 44 16.19 0.51 -9.38
N ASP A 45 16.68 -0.59 -8.83
CA ASP A 45 17.48 -1.59 -9.57
C ASP A 45 16.69 -2.84 -9.95
N ASP A 46 15.39 -2.88 -9.63
CA ASP A 46 14.50 -3.97 -10.03
C ASP A 46 13.06 -3.43 -10.18
N PRO A 47 12.64 -3.05 -11.40
CA PRO A 47 11.34 -2.44 -11.61
C PRO A 47 10.15 -3.36 -11.35
N SER A 48 10.37 -4.65 -11.15
CA SER A 48 9.30 -5.60 -10.79
C SER A 48 8.99 -5.61 -9.29
N ARG A 49 9.77 -4.90 -8.47
CA ARG A 49 9.61 -4.88 -7.02
C ARG A 49 9.12 -3.52 -6.55
N PHE A 50 8.08 -3.57 -5.72
CA PHE A 50 7.41 -2.39 -5.18
C PHE A 50 7.28 -2.51 -3.66
N VAL A 51 7.14 -1.34 -3.03
CA VAL A 51 6.81 -1.23 -1.61
C VAL A 51 5.64 -0.27 -1.46
N LEU A 52 4.64 -0.66 -0.69
CA LEU A 52 3.62 0.26 -0.20
C LEU A 52 4.01 0.67 1.21
N TYR A 53 4.04 1.97 1.45
CA TYR A 53 4.21 2.56 2.77
C TYR A 53 2.88 3.21 3.16
N GLU A 54 2.24 2.67 4.19
CA GLU A 54 0.91 3.09 4.61
C GLU A 54 0.96 3.50 6.08
N ALA A 55 0.61 4.76 6.36
CA ALA A 55 0.56 5.26 7.73
C ALA A 55 -0.90 5.51 8.13
N TYR A 56 -1.35 4.82 9.16
CA TYR A 56 -2.71 4.89 9.69
C TYR A 56 -2.71 5.61 11.02
N ARG A 57 -3.74 6.44 11.26
CA ARG A 57 -3.80 7.28 12.47
C ARG A 57 -4.11 6.48 13.73
N ASP A 58 -4.79 5.34 13.60
CA ASP A 58 -5.15 4.47 14.72
C ASP A 58 -5.31 3.02 14.27
N ALA A 59 -5.53 2.12 15.23
CA ALA A 59 -5.63 0.68 14.96
C ALA A 59 -6.94 0.31 14.23
N ASP A 60 -7.95 1.18 14.22
CA ASP A 60 -9.23 0.91 13.53
C ASP A 60 -9.14 1.22 12.03
N ALA A 61 -8.18 2.04 11.62
CA ALA A 61 -8.08 2.49 10.25
C ALA A 61 -7.69 1.39 9.25
N PRO A 62 -6.73 0.48 9.53
CA PRO A 62 -6.43 -0.60 8.60
C PRO A 62 -7.64 -1.50 8.26
N PRO A 63 -8.44 -1.97 9.23
CA PRO A 63 -9.65 -2.73 8.88
C PRO A 63 -10.64 -1.93 8.04
N LYS A 64 -10.83 -0.64 8.34
CA LYS A 64 -11.72 0.23 7.56
C LYS A 64 -11.23 0.39 6.13
N HIS A 65 -9.92 0.55 5.93
CA HIS A 65 -9.33 0.63 4.60
C HIS A 65 -9.68 -0.62 3.76
N ARG A 66 -9.56 -1.81 4.35
CA ARG A 66 -9.85 -3.07 3.65
C ARG A 66 -11.32 -3.25 3.30
N GLU A 67 -12.22 -2.48 3.89
CA GLU A 67 -13.65 -2.51 3.58
C GLU A 67 -14.03 -1.55 2.45
N THR A 68 -13.11 -0.69 2.01
CA THR A 68 -13.40 0.29 0.96
C THR A 68 -13.55 -0.36 -0.42
N ALA A 69 -14.34 0.27 -1.28
CA ALA A 69 -14.53 -0.20 -2.65
C ALA A 69 -13.21 -0.16 -3.43
N HIS A 70 -12.38 0.88 -3.23
CA HIS A 70 -11.12 1.00 -3.94
C HIS A 70 -10.10 -0.06 -3.53
N TYR A 71 -10.05 -0.45 -2.25
CA TYR A 71 -9.19 -1.55 -1.83
C TYR A 71 -9.62 -2.87 -2.46
N LYS A 72 -10.91 -3.18 -2.41
CA LYS A 72 -11.45 -4.43 -2.97
C LYS A 72 -11.24 -4.51 -4.49
N ALA A 73 -11.43 -3.40 -5.18
CA ALA A 73 -11.18 -3.33 -6.61
C ALA A 73 -9.70 -3.54 -6.94
N TRP A 74 -8.80 -2.91 -6.17
CA TRP A 74 -7.35 -3.09 -6.30
C TRP A 74 -6.97 -4.56 -6.09
N LEU A 75 -7.42 -5.15 -4.99
CA LEU A 75 -7.11 -6.55 -4.66
C LEU A 75 -7.55 -7.50 -5.77
N GLY A 76 -8.75 -7.31 -6.31
CA GLY A 76 -9.26 -8.11 -7.42
C GLY A 76 -8.45 -8.01 -8.70
N LYS A 77 -7.87 -6.82 -8.97
CA LYS A 77 -7.07 -6.60 -10.16
C LYS A 77 -5.65 -7.15 -10.02
N VAL A 78 -5.00 -6.93 -8.87
CA VAL A 78 -3.55 -7.13 -8.75
C VAL A 78 -3.16 -8.53 -8.32
N THR A 79 -4.05 -9.31 -7.71
CA THR A 79 -3.70 -10.63 -7.16
C THR A 79 -3.08 -11.54 -8.21
N SER A 80 -3.61 -11.55 -9.44
CA SER A 80 -3.07 -12.38 -10.53
C SER A 80 -1.79 -11.80 -11.15
N MET A 81 -1.42 -10.58 -10.83
CA MET A 81 -0.23 -9.91 -11.36
C MET A 81 1.04 -10.23 -10.57
N LEU A 82 0.90 -10.81 -9.37
CA LEU A 82 2.01 -11.04 -8.45
C LEU A 82 2.81 -12.29 -8.83
N ALA A 83 4.15 -12.17 -8.79
CA ALA A 83 5.05 -13.30 -9.02
C ALA A 83 5.12 -14.22 -7.79
N GLU A 84 4.82 -13.70 -6.62
CA GLU A 84 4.78 -14.42 -5.35
C GLU A 84 3.83 -13.69 -4.40
N ASP A 85 3.46 -14.29 -3.28
CA ASP A 85 2.60 -13.65 -2.30
C ASP A 85 3.28 -12.40 -1.74
N ARG A 86 2.49 -11.32 -1.59
CA ARG A 86 2.99 -10.11 -0.94
C ARG A 86 3.18 -10.35 0.55
N THR A 87 4.17 -9.69 1.13
CA THR A 87 4.41 -9.72 2.57
C THR A 87 4.01 -8.39 3.21
N ARG A 88 3.46 -8.46 4.41
CA ARG A 88 2.98 -7.29 5.15
C ARG A 88 3.58 -7.31 6.55
N VAL A 89 4.20 -6.19 6.94
CA VAL A 89 4.79 -6.04 8.26
C VAL A 89 4.28 -4.73 8.87
N PHE A 90 3.77 -4.82 10.09
CA PHE A 90 3.33 -3.66 10.84
C PHE A 90 4.45 -3.11 11.70
N TYR A 91 4.50 -1.78 11.78
CA TYR A 91 5.50 -1.02 12.55
C TYR A 91 4.81 0.05 13.39
N SER A 92 5.48 0.46 14.45
CA SER A 92 5.12 1.66 15.20
C SER A 92 6.18 2.72 14.94
N ASN A 93 5.76 3.98 14.81
CA ASN A 93 6.73 5.06 14.67
C ASN A 93 7.45 5.32 15.99
N VAL A 94 8.76 5.35 15.93
CA VAL A 94 9.60 5.77 17.06
C VAL A 94 9.96 7.24 16.90
N PHE A 95 10.30 7.63 15.69
CA PHE A 95 10.59 9.01 15.29
C PHE A 95 10.21 9.18 13.82
N PRO A 96 9.51 10.24 13.40
CA PRO A 96 8.98 11.33 14.26
C PRO A 96 7.82 10.85 15.14
N PRO A 97 7.53 11.55 16.25
CA PRO A 97 6.39 11.24 17.12
C PRO A 97 5.06 11.55 16.42
N ASP A 98 3.95 10.96 16.90
CA ASP A 98 2.64 11.04 16.26
C ASP A 98 2.21 12.45 15.82
N PRO A 99 2.37 13.53 16.64
CA PRO A 99 1.93 14.86 16.20
C PRO A 99 2.64 15.39 14.96
N SER A 100 3.75 14.75 14.52
CA SER A 100 4.50 15.16 13.32
C SER A 100 3.93 14.57 12.03
N TRP A 101 2.99 13.66 12.16
CA TRP A 101 2.37 12.98 11.01
C TRP A 101 1.06 13.68 10.65
#